data_0cb9eaf6f883f0915dc6d5216c74ae1b
#
_entry.id   0cb9eaf6f883f0915dc6d5216c74ae1b
#
_cell.length_a   1.000
_cell.length_b   1.000
_cell.length_c   1.000
_cell.angle_alpha   90.00
_cell.angle_beta   90.00
_cell.angle_gamma   90.00
#
_symmetry.space_group_name_H-M   'P 1'
#
loop_
_entity.id
_entity.type
_entity.pdbx_description
1 polymer ?
#
loop_
_entity_poly.entity_id
_entity_poly.type
_entity_poly.pdbx_seq_one_letter_code
_entity_poly.pdbx_strand_id
1 'polypeptide(L)'
;MTGLLVLLLYVAAFFGSFVIAKRVYKSAFEKKGFNKLKTVTFGDESAITANRVASVVSVITVFWLWVAFTNSAIPLPKFPGPFSGDMTFTYTAQLEDGTKDDATVTVRVYREDIQQTVDADGNPGREPAPAEVELGDGFAKNDTLTVARYGFKVVNVWSNDEVSKKDGSTIVAINGEPIQPGEKITVDEGTLGLTDKGSPTFAPATGFRMARLYLPAPEVVFQRFIWLNKEGYQGYTLLEHTRYSLQRVLLGFLLGALIGVPIGYAMGLTGWARGWFDPIVEFMRPIPPLALIPLIIIWFGIGETGKIVLLFLAALWIMIIAARSGVSGVAISKVHAAYSLGASKWQILSKVIVPNSLPDIFTGARVAMGVCWGTVVAAELVAANVGLGKMIVTASKFQLTDIIIVGIIVIGVIGFAIEVGMRALENWLIPWKGKV
;
A
#
# COMPACT_ATOMS: atom_id res chain seq x y z
N MET A 1 20.34 -6.13 0.82
CA MET A 1 19.69 -6.31 -0.51
C MET A 1 18.92 -5.07 -0.91
N THR A 2 18.90 -4.72 -2.19
CA THR A 2 18.06 -3.62 -2.66
C THR A 2 16.59 -3.99 -2.52
N GLY A 3 15.73 -3.05 -2.09
CA GLY A 3 14.29 -3.29 -1.92
C GLY A 3 13.60 -3.86 -3.17
N LEU A 4 14.14 -3.57 -4.37
CA LEU A 4 13.69 -4.15 -5.63
C LEU A 4 13.84 -5.67 -5.68
N LEU A 5 14.96 -6.22 -5.18
CA LEU A 5 15.19 -7.67 -5.18
C LEU A 5 14.22 -8.39 -4.25
N VAL A 6 13.93 -7.81 -3.10
CA VAL A 6 12.94 -8.36 -2.15
C VAL A 6 11.53 -8.31 -2.76
N LEU A 7 11.18 -7.22 -3.46
CA LEU A 7 9.91 -7.12 -4.18
C LEU A 7 9.78 -8.19 -5.28
N LEU A 8 10.83 -8.40 -6.08
CA LEU A 8 10.85 -9.43 -7.12
C LEU A 8 10.71 -10.84 -6.53
N LEU A 9 11.36 -11.11 -5.39
CA LEU A 9 11.21 -12.39 -4.66
C LEU A 9 9.78 -12.56 -4.13
N TYR A 10 9.16 -11.50 -3.62
CA TYR A 10 7.76 -11.52 -3.18
C TYR A 10 6.83 -11.88 -4.34
N VAL A 11 6.99 -11.23 -5.49
CA VAL A 11 6.21 -11.49 -6.71
C VAL A 11 6.44 -12.93 -7.21
N ALA A 12 7.70 -13.37 -7.26
CA ALA A 12 8.04 -14.73 -7.69
C ALA A 12 7.44 -15.80 -6.75
N ALA A 13 7.49 -15.57 -5.42
CA ALA A 13 6.89 -16.46 -4.43
C ALA A 13 5.36 -16.52 -4.57
N PHE A 14 4.71 -15.39 -4.84
CA PHE A 14 3.27 -15.35 -5.10
C PHE A 14 2.88 -16.18 -6.34
N PHE A 15 3.54 -15.97 -7.47
CA PHE A 15 3.27 -16.77 -8.68
C PHE A 15 3.66 -18.24 -8.52
N GLY A 16 4.75 -18.53 -7.80
CA GLY A 16 5.11 -19.91 -7.45
C GLY A 16 4.03 -20.60 -6.64
N SER A 17 3.49 -19.94 -5.64
CA SER A 17 2.38 -20.46 -4.81
C SER A 17 1.11 -20.69 -5.63
N PHE A 18 0.80 -19.83 -6.61
CA PHE A 18 -0.31 -20.03 -7.55
C PHE A 18 -0.15 -21.32 -8.36
N VAL A 19 1.06 -21.58 -8.90
CA VAL A 19 1.33 -22.80 -9.68
C VAL A 19 1.20 -24.05 -8.80
N ILE A 20 1.73 -24.01 -7.57
CA ILE A 20 1.64 -25.09 -6.60
C ILE A 20 0.17 -25.33 -6.21
N ALA A 21 -0.55 -24.29 -5.82
CA ALA A 21 -1.96 -24.38 -5.46
C ALA A 21 -2.83 -24.95 -6.62
N LYS A 22 -2.57 -24.52 -7.87
CA LYS A 22 -3.23 -25.05 -9.05
C LYS A 22 -2.95 -26.54 -9.24
N ARG A 23 -1.69 -27.00 -9.06
CA ARG A 23 -1.33 -28.43 -9.15
C ARG A 23 -2.02 -29.27 -8.07
N VAL A 24 -1.97 -28.80 -6.81
CA VAL A 24 -2.60 -29.48 -5.67
C VAL A 24 -4.12 -29.56 -5.87
N TYR A 25 -4.75 -28.45 -6.25
CA TYR A 25 -6.18 -28.42 -6.52
C TYR A 25 -6.56 -29.43 -7.64
N LYS A 26 -5.80 -29.42 -8.73
CA LYS A 26 -6.01 -30.34 -9.87
C LYS A 26 -5.85 -31.79 -9.45
N SER A 27 -4.84 -32.12 -8.64
CA SER A 27 -4.61 -33.49 -8.12
C SER A 27 -5.68 -33.93 -7.12
N ALA A 28 -6.14 -33.04 -6.23
CA ALA A 28 -7.05 -33.39 -5.14
C ALA A 28 -8.54 -33.38 -5.55
N PHE A 29 -8.93 -32.48 -6.44
CA PHE A 29 -10.35 -32.19 -6.73
C PHE A 29 -10.78 -32.43 -8.17
N GLU A 30 -9.87 -32.51 -9.15
CA GLU A 30 -10.21 -32.93 -10.51
C GLU A 30 -10.34 -34.44 -10.55
N LYS A 31 -11.56 -34.96 -10.43
CA LYS A 31 -11.85 -36.38 -10.75
C LYS A 31 -11.48 -36.64 -12.19
N LYS A 32 -10.67 -37.69 -12.43
CA LYS A 32 -10.42 -38.27 -13.76
C LYS A 32 -11.72 -38.86 -14.31
N GLY A 33 -12.63 -38.03 -14.74
CA GLY A 33 -13.85 -38.42 -15.47
C GLY A 33 -13.88 -37.68 -16.79
N PHE A 34 -14.50 -38.24 -17.79
CA PHE A 34 -14.76 -37.61 -19.09
C PHE A 34 -15.40 -36.23 -18.80
N ASN A 35 -14.58 -35.22 -18.78
CA ASN A 35 -15.08 -33.85 -18.57
C ASN A 35 -15.95 -33.50 -19.77
N LYS A 36 -17.22 -33.19 -19.52
CA LYS A 36 -18.06 -32.47 -20.47
C LYS A 36 -17.17 -31.44 -21.14
N LEU A 37 -17.02 -31.54 -22.45
CA LEU A 37 -16.35 -30.51 -23.25
C LEU A 37 -16.95 -29.18 -22.84
N LYS A 38 -16.26 -28.43 -22.00
CA LYS A 38 -16.57 -27.05 -21.80
C LYS A 38 -16.22 -26.37 -23.11
N THR A 39 -17.20 -26.18 -23.95
CA THR A 39 -17.12 -25.17 -25.00
C THR A 39 -16.95 -23.85 -24.32
N VAL A 40 -15.70 -23.50 -24.05
CA VAL A 40 -15.36 -22.14 -23.63
C VAL A 40 -15.50 -21.30 -24.88
N THR A 41 -16.63 -20.65 -25.01
CA THR A 41 -16.79 -19.56 -25.97
C THR A 41 -15.87 -18.45 -25.51
N PHE A 42 -14.79 -18.23 -26.24
CA PHE A 42 -13.89 -17.10 -26.02
C PHE A 42 -14.74 -15.81 -26.00
N GLY A 43 -14.73 -15.08 -24.86
CA GLY A 43 -15.42 -13.81 -24.71
C GLY A 43 -16.73 -13.83 -23.92
N ASP A 44 -17.23 -14.99 -23.50
CA ASP A 44 -18.41 -15.09 -22.62
C ASP A 44 -17.96 -15.14 -21.16
N GLU A 45 -17.91 -13.96 -20.50
CA GLU A 45 -17.59 -13.85 -19.07
C GLU A 45 -18.56 -14.63 -18.17
N SER A 46 -19.81 -14.87 -18.63
CA SER A 46 -20.82 -15.60 -17.86
C SER A 46 -20.51 -17.08 -17.74
N ALA A 47 -19.73 -17.63 -18.68
CA ALA A 47 -19.30 -19.03 -18.68
C ALA A 47 -18.16 -19.30 -17.69
N ILE A 48 -17.44 -18.26 -17.21
CA ILE A 48 -16.31 -18.38 -16.30
C ILE A 48 -16.75 -18.01 -14.88
N THR A 49 -17.05 -19.01 -14.07
CA THR A 49 -17.32 -18.81 -12.64
C THR A 49 -16.02 -18.81 -11.85
N ALA A 50 -15.83 -17.80 -10.99
CA ALA A 50 -14.68 -17.73 -10.11
C ALA A 50 -14.63 -18.94 -9.16
N ASN A 51 -13.47 -19.59 -9.10
CA ASN A 51 -13.27 -20.71 -8.18
C ASN A 51 -13.07 -20.18 -6.75
N ARG A 52 -14.07 -20.40 -5.89
CA ARG A 52 -14.06 -19.93 -4.49
C ARG A 52 -12.84 -20.44 -3.70
N VAL A 53 -12.41 -21.68 -3.96
CA VAL A 53 -11.22 -22.25 -3.29
C VAL A 53 -9.97 -21.47 -3.70
N ALA A 54 -9.81 -21.18 -4.99
CA ALA A 54 -8.68 -20.38 -5.47
C ALA A 54 -8.67 -18.97 -4.85
N SER A 55 -9.84 -18.35 -4.68
CA SER A 55 -9.95 -17.02 -4.02
C SER A 55 -9.48 -17.07 -2.56
N VAL A 56 -9.92 -18.10 -1.81
CA VAL A 56 -9.50 -18.27 -0.40
C VAL A 56 -7.99 -18.54 -0.31
N VAL A 57 -7.48 -19.44 -1.14
CA VAL A 57 -6.05 -19.76 -1.18
C VAL A 57 -5.20 -18.54 -1.53
N SER A 58 -5.66 -17.70 -2.46
CA SER A 58 -4.97 -16.45 -2.81
C SER A 58 -4.83 -15.51 -1.60
N VAL A 59 -5.91 -15.29 -0.85
CA VAL A 59 -5.90 -14.43 0.35
C VAL A 59 -4.96 -14.99 1.43
N ILE A 60 -5.04 -16.31 1.69
CA ILE A 60 -4.15 -16.98 2.65
C ILE A 60 -2.69 -16.87 2.21
N THR A 61 -2.42 -17.00 0.91
CA THR A 61 -1.05 -16.90 0.37
C THR A 61 -0.48 -15.50 0.56
N VAL A 62 -1.27 -14.46 0.26
CA VAL A 62 -0.84 -13.06 0.48
C VAL A 62 -0.53 -12.82 1.95
N PHE A 63 -1.40 -13.29 2.85
CA PHE A 63 -1.17 -13.17 4.30
C PHE A 63 0.06 -13.95 4.76
N TRP A 64 0.25 -15.19 4.30
CA TRP A 64 1.45 -15.97 4.60
C TRP A 64 2.72 -15.31 4.09
N LEU A 65 2.73 -14.78 2.86
CA LEU A 65 3.87 -14.04 2.33
C LEU A 65 4.18 -12.79 3.18
N TRP A 66 3.15 -12.08 3.63
CA TRP A 66 3.35 -10.96 4.54
C TRP A 66 4.06 -11.40 5.84
N VAL A 67 3.60 -12.49 6.47
CA VAL A 67 4.27 -13.07 7.64
C VAL A 67 5.70 -13.51 7.31
N ALA A 68 5.90 -14.19 6.18
CA ALA A 68 7.18 -14.80 5.79
C ALA A 68 8.30 -13.76 5.53
N PHE A 69 7.94 -12.57 5.00
CA PHE A 69 8.89 -11.49 4.72
C PHE A 69 9.04 -10.48 5.86
N THR A 70 8.36 -10.68 6.98
CA THR A 70 8.44 -9.78 8.14
C THR A 70 8.99 -10.48 9.38
N ASN A 71 9.31 -9.70 10.41
CA ASN A 71 9.71 -10.23 11.71
C ASN A 71 8.49 -10.58 12.59
N SER A 72 7.45 -11.15 11.98
CA SER A 72 6.20 -11.52 12.67
C SER A 72 6.46 -12.52 13.80
N ALA A 73 5.70 -12.43 14.89
CA ALA A 73 5.71 -13.43 15.98
C ALA A 73 4.87 -14.66 15.63
N ILE A 74 4.04 -14.61 14.58
CA ILE A 74 3.18 -15.71 14.16
C ILE A 74 4.02 -16.94 13.81
N PRO A 75 3.72 -18.15 14.29
CA PRO A 75 4.53 -19.37 14.11
C PRO A 75 4.28 -20.00 12.72
N LEU A 76 4.58 -19.27 11.65
CA LEU A 76 4.54 -19.74 10.27
C LEU A 76 5.96 -19.75 9.67
N PRO A 77 6.23 -20.57 8.64
CA PRO A 77 7.51 -20.58 7.94
C PRO A 77 7.89 -19.19 7.44
N LYS A 78 9.12 -18.78 7.70
CA LYS A 78 9.64 -17.44 7.37
C LYS A 78 10.92 -17.55 6.58
N PHE A 79 11.19 -16.56 5.75
CA PHE A 79 12.50 -16.43 5.10
C PHE A 79 13.61 -16.11 6.12
N PRO A 80 14.88 -16.43 5.79
CA PRO A 80 16.02 -16.06 6.61
C PRO A 80 15.97 -14.56 6.98
N GLY A 81 16.09 -14.30 8.26
CA GLY A 81 15.99 -12.93 8.80
C GLY A 81 17.36 -12.28 8.98
N PRO A 82 17.36 -11.05 9.48
CA PRO A 82 18.59 -10.37 9.84
C PRO A 82 19.29 -11.08 10.99
N PHE A 83 20.62 -10.98 10.99
CA PHE A 83 21.43 -11.44 12.10
C PHE A 83 21.02 -10.74 13.41
N SER A 84 21.06 -11.45 14.51
CA SER A 84 20.90 -10.90 15.86
C SER A 84 21.61 -11.78 16.86
N GLY A 85 22.29 -11.15 17.79
CA GLY A 85 23.16 -11.83 18.78
C GLY A 85 24.47 -11.09 18.88
N ASP A 86 25.38 -11.66 19.65
CA ASP A 86 26.73 -11.14 19.82
C ASP A 86 27.67 -11.79 18.79
N MET A 87 28.55 -10.99 18.20
CA MET A 87 29.62 -11.40 17.31
C MET A 87 30.90 -10.66 17.66
N THR A 88 32.03 -11.19 17.24
CA THR A 88 33.33 -10.55 17.41
C THR A 88 34.07 -10.46 16.09
N PHE A 89 34.83 -9.42 15.90
CA PHE A 89 35.83 -9.31 14.85
C PHE A 89 37.09 -8.69 15.39
N THR A 90 38.24 -9.01 14.77
CA THR A 90 39.53 -8.44 15.14
C THR A 90 39.92 -7.33 14.17
N TYR A 91 40.62 -6.32 14.68
CA TYR A 91 41.32 -5.36 13.84
C TYR A 91 42.78 -5.26 14.22
N THR A 92 43.62 -5.03 13.22
CA THR A 92 45.05 -4.80 13.42
C THR A 92 45.35 -3.33 13.29
N ALA A 93 45.78 -2.70 14.39
CA ALA A 93 46.29 -1.33 14.40
C ALA A 93 47.80 -1.33 14.12
N GLN A 94 48.28 -0.33 13.38
CA GLN A 94 49.68 -0.15 13.07
C GLN A 94 50.11 1.29 13.38
N LEU A 95 51.23 1.45 14.06
CA LEU A 95 51.88 2.72 14.35
C LEU A 95 52.80 3.16 13.21
N GLU A 96 53.25 4.41 13.20
CA GLU A 96 54.16 4.94 12.19
C GLU A 96 55.52 4.23 12.15
N ASP A 97 55.97 3.65 13.29
CA ASP A 97 57.18 2.87 13.38
C ASP A 97 57.04 1.44 12.82
N GLY A 98 55.85 1.04 12.39
CA GLY A 98 55.53 -0.27 11.84
C GLY A 98 55.09 -1.30 12.89
N THR A 99 55.07 -0.94 14.17
CA THR A 99 54.58 -1.82 15.26
C THR A 99 53.11 -2.12 15.06
N LYS A 100 52.71 -3.40 15.16
CA LYS A 100 51.34 -3.88 15.00
C LYS A 100 50.80 -4.45 16.29
N ASP A 101 49.52 -4.25 16.51
CA ASP A 101 48.77 -4.81 17.62
C ASP A 101 47.34 -5.16 17.18
N ASP A 102 46.85 -6.26 17.73
CA ASP A 102 45.53 -6.80 17.40
C ASP A 102 44.57 -6.57 18.57
N ALA A 103 43.38 -6.03 18.28
CA ALA A 103 42.34 -5.90 19.26
C ALA A 103 41.01 -6.41 18.72
N THR A 104 40.11 -6.76 19.63
CA THR A 104 38.81 -7.37 19.32
C THR A 104 37.69 -6.39 19.56
N VAL A 105 36.75 -6.31 18.62
CA VAL A 105 35.50 -5.58 18.79
C VAL A 105 34.39 -6.59 19.01
N THR A 106 33.71 -6.50 20.15
CA THR A 106 32.51 -7.28 20.43
C THR A 106 31.28 -6.49 20.06
N VAL A 107 30.52 -6.98 19.09
CA VAL A 107 29.31 -6.32 18.56
C VAL A 107 28.09 -7.04 19.08
N ARG A 108 27.21 -6.29 19.76
CA ARG A 108 25.88 -6.76 20.14
C ARG A 108 24.84 -6.24 19.14
N VAL A 109 24.27 -7.16 18.33
CA VAL A 109 23.19 -6.84 17.40
C VAL A 109 21.85 -7.08 18.06
N TYR A 110 21.11 -6.01 18.33
CA TYR A 110 19.84 -6.07 19.05
C TYR A 110 18.62 -5.93 18.15
N ARG A 111 17.48 -6.36 18.68
CA ARG A 111 16.16 -6.31 17.99
C ARG A 111 15.44 -5.03 18.37
N GLU A 112 15.32 -4.11 17.43
CA GLU A 112 14.57 -2.85 17.61
C GLU A 112 13.08 -3.08 17.93
N ASP A 113 12.50 -4.15 17.38
CA ASP A 113 11.09 -4.49 17.50
C ASP A 113 10.66 -4.93 18.91
N ILE A 114 11.61 -5.37 19.74
CA ILE A 114 11.34 -5.80 21.14
C ILE A 114 11.48 -4.61 22.11
N GLN A 115 12.25 -3.60 21.79
CA GLN A 115 12.62 -2.52 22.71
C GLN A 115 11.80 -1.23 22.58
N GLN A 116 10.78 -1.18 21.74
CA GLN A 116 9.78 -0.14 21.81
C GLN A 116 8.69 -0.42 22.86
N THR A 117 9.05 -1.04 23.98
CA THR A 117 8.36 -0.74 25.23
C THR A 117 8.80 0.68 25.59
N VAL A 118 7.90 1.60 25.31
CA VAL A 118 7.95 2.95 25.84
C VAL A 118 8.14 2.78 27.35
N ASP A 119 9.17 3.41 27.93
CA ASP A 119 9.32 3.45 29.37
C ASP A 119 8.10 4.15 29.99
N ALA A 120 7.97 4.09 31.31
CA ALA A 120 6.83 4.70 32.02
C ALA A 120 6.67 6.22 31.72
N ASP A 121 7.71 6.87 31.19
CA ASP A 121 7.76 8.29 30.83
C ASP A 121 7.54 8.57 29.33
N GLY A 122 7.25 7.53 28.53
CA GLY A 122 6.94 7.68 27.10
C GLY A 122 8.15 7.74 26.17
N ASN A 123 9.37 7.50 26.66
CA ASN A 123 10.58 7.53 25.84
C ASN A 123 10.80 6.19 25.11
N PRO A 124 11.30 6.18 23.86
CA PRO A 124 11.67 4.95 23.20
C PRO A 124 12.77 4.24 24.01
N GLY A 125 12.61 2.92 24.21
CA GLY A 125 13.50 2.11 25.01
C GLY A 125 14.97 2.30 24.66
N ARG A 126 15.83 2.36 25.68
CA ARG A 126 17.28 2.55 25.52
C ARG A 126 17.90 1.40 24.75
N GLU A 127 18.95 1.72 23.97
CA GLU A 127 19.86 0.68 23.44
C GLU A 127 20.27 -0.25 24.58
N PRO A 128 20.34 -1.58 24.34
CA PRO A 128 20.82 -2.52 25.36
C PRO A 128 22.25 -2.13 25.78
N ALA A 129 22.62 -2.46 26.99
CA ALA A 129 23.97 -2.24 27.46
C ALA A 129 24.95 -2.96 26.51
N PRO A 130 26.10 -2.36 26.20
CA PRO A 130 27.15 -3.01 25.43
C PRO A 130 27.61 -4.31 26.13
N ALA A 131 28.24 -5.20 25.38
CA ALA A 131 28.81 -6.39 25.96
C ALA A 131 29.97 -5.99 26.89
N GLU A 132 30.13 -6.69 28.01
CA GLU A 132 31.32 -6.54 28.86
C GLU A 132 32.51 -7.22 28.19
N VAL A 133 33.63 -6.52 28.07
CA VAL A 133 34.86 -7.02 27.46
C VAL A 133 36.07 -6.66 28.33
N GLU A 134 37.06 -7.55 28.40
CA GLU A 134 38.36 -7.25 28.98
C GLU A 134 39.16 -6.35 28.03
N LEU A 135 39.82 -5.32 28.55
CA LEU A 135 40.48 -4.27 27.74
C LEU A 135 41.66 -4.80 26.89
N GLY A 136 42.30 -5.91 27.27
CA GLY A 136 43.52 -6.41 26.61
C GLY A 136 44.80 -5.68 27.04
N ASP A 137 45.97 -6.27 26.71
CA ASP A 137 47.27 -5.82 27.21
C ASP A 137 48.04 -4.93 26.20
N GLY A 138 47.68 -4.89 24.92
CA GLY A 138 48.32 -4.13 23.84
C GLY A 138 48.05 -2.62 23.87
N PHE A 139 48.64 -1.86 22.95
CA PHE A 139 48.33 -0.45 22.77
C PHE A 139 46.93 -0.25 22.13
N ALA A 140 46.47 -1.21 21.34
CA ALA A 140 45.09 -1.30 20.88
C ALA A 140 44.25 -2.08 21.90
N LYS A 141 43.17 -1.50 22.39
CA LYS A 141 42.32 -2.12 23.40
C LYS A 141 41.07 -2.70 22.79
N ASN A 142 40.52 -3.72 23.45
CA ASN A 142 39.24 -4.29 22.98
C ASN A 142 38.09 -3.33 23.16
N ASP A 143 37.20 -3.35 22.18
CA ASP A 143 36.07 -2.46 22.08
C ASP A 143 34.71 -3.16 22.11
N THR A 144 33.67 -2.37 22.34
CA THR A 144 32.31 -2.85 22.26
C THR A 144 31.46 -1.96 21.36
N LEU A 145 30.54 -2.57 20.65
CA LEU A 145 29.58 -1.88 19.79
C LEU A 145 28.19 -2.48 19.98
N THR A 146 27.20 -1.61 20.11
CA THR A 146 25.79 -2.01 20.07
C THR A 146 25.18 -1.44 18.81
N VAL A 147 24.55 -2.30 17.98
CA VAL A 147 23.95 -1.89 16.71
C VAL A 147 22.59 -2.53 16.53
N ALA A 148 21.65 -1.77 15.99
CA ALA A 148 20.35 -2.29 15.64
C ALA A 148 20.44 -3.25 14.44
N ARG A 149 19.57 -4.22 14.35
CA ARG A 149 19.50 -5.31 13.36
C ARG A 149 19.55 -4.84 11.90
N TYR A 150 18.98 -3.69 11.59
CA TYR A 150 19.02 -3.07 10.25
C TYR A 150 19.87 -1.79 10.24
N GLY A 151 20.65 -1.58 11.29
CA GLY A 151 21.45 -0.39 11.46
C GLY A 151 22.82 -0.51 10.80
N PHE A 152 23.53 0.61 10.87
CA PHE A 152 24.93 0.74 10.49
C PHE A 152 25.58 1.62 11.56
N LYS A 153 26.73 1.18 12.09
CA LYS A 153 27.49 1.99 13.06
C LYS A 153 28.97 1.99 12.74
N VAL A 154 29.58 3.10 13.06
CA VAL A 154 31.04 3.28 13.06
C VAL A 154 31.55 2.98 14.46
N VAL A 155 32.60 2.19 14.57
CA VAL A 155 33.27 1.92 15.86
C VAL A 155 34.33 2.98 16.09
N ASN A 156 34.32 3.59 17.25
CA ASN A 156 35.37 4.51 17.65
C ASN A 156 36.41 3.76 18.49
N VAL A 157 37.21 2.97 17.83
CA VAL A 157 38.23 2.09 18.47
C VAL A 157 39.32 2.89 19.21
N TRP A 158 39.59 4.11 18.83
CA TRP A 158 40.63 4.94 19.48
C TRP A 158 40.19 5.60 20.79
N SER A 159 38.98 5.35 21.27
CA SER A 159 38.45 6.02 22.46
C SER A 159 39.07 5.51 23.76
N ASN A 160 39.57 4.28 23.79
CA ASN A 160 40.18 3.56 24.91
C ASN A 160 41.59 3.08 24.63
N ASP A 161 42.10 3.22 23.39
CA ASP A 161 43.43 2.90 22.97
C ASP A 161 44.47 3.81 23.64
N GLU A 162 45.70 3.28 23.86
CA GLU A 162 46.81 4.08 24.38
C GLU A 162 47.35 5.08 23.35
N VAL A 163 47.21 4.77 22.05
CA VAL A 163 47.68 5.61 20.95
C VAL A 163 46.49 5.96 20.06
N SER A 164 46.18 7.25 20.00
CA SER A 164 45.05 7.72 19.21
C SER A 164 45.41 7.80 17.72
N LYS A 165 44.38 7.96 16.90
CA LYS A 165 44.56 8.20 15.46
C LYS A 165 45.39 9.46 15.18
N LYS A 166 45.29 10.50 16.02
CA LYS A 166 46.04 11.75 15.86
C LYS A 166 47.53 11.54 16.12
N ASP A 167 47.88 10.50 16.87
CA ASP A 167 49.25 10.12 17.26
C ASP A 167 49.83 9.06 16.29
N GLY A 168 49.21 8.90 15.11
CA GLY A 168 49.75 8.05 14.03
C GLY A 168 49.24 6.61 13.97
N SER A 169 48.28 6.21 14.83
CA SER A 169 47.68 4.86 14.75
C SER A 169 46.75 4.73 13.54
N THR A 170 46.92 3.69 12.72
CA THR A 170 46.11 3.36 11.57
C THR A 170 45.68 1.91 11.58
N ILE A 171 44.47 1.61 11.07
CA ILE A 171 43.97 0.25 10.93
C ILE A 171 44.35 -0.29 9.57
N VAL A 172 45.05 -1.43 9.54
CA VAL A 172 45.60 -2.03 8.31
C VAL A 172 44.98 -3.37 7.95
N ALA A 173 44.32 -4.06 8.89
CA ALA A 173 43.61 -5.30 8.61
C ALA A 173 42.36 -5.45 9.49
N ILE A 174 41.40 -6.24 9.00
CA ILE A 174 40.22 -6.70 9.75
C ILE A 174 40.11 -8.22 9.57
N ASN A 175 39.94 -8.96 10.66
CA ASN A 175 39.97 -10.44 10.69
C ASN A 175 41.22 -11.04 9.99
N GLY A 176 42.37 -10.37 10.10
CA GLY A 176 43.61 -10.78 9.44
C GLY A 176 43.66 -10.48 7.92
N GLU A 177 42.63 -9.99 7.31
CA GLU A 177 42.60 -9.55 5.90
C GLU A 177 43.03 -8.10 5.80
N PRO A 178 44.03 -7.75 4.96
CA PRO A 178 44.40 -6.37 4.71
C PRO A 178 43.23 -5.57 4.14
N ILE A 179 43.03 -4.37 4.64
CA ILE A 179 41.90 -3.50 4.22
C ILE A 179 42.34 -2.04 4.08
N GLN A 180 41.83 -1.35 3.04
CA GLN A 180 42.09 0.06 2.83
C GLN A 180 40.86 0.91 3.19
N PRO A 181 41.04 2.21 3.51
CA PRO A 181 39.91 3.13 3.68
C PRO A 181 38.93 3.09 2.51
N GLY A 182 37.63 2.94 2.83
CA GLY A 182 36.56 2.77 1.85
C GLY A 182 36.25 1.35 1.42
N GLU A 183 37.11 0.37 1.74
CA GLU A 183 36.85 -1.04 1.43
C GLU A 183 35.93 -1.73 2.42
N LYS A 184 35.32 -2.86 1.98
CA LYS A 184 34.38 -3.67 2.76
C LYS A 184 34.65 -5.15 2.61
N ILE A 185 34.55 -5.88 3.72
CA ILE A 185 34.68 -7.33 3.83
C ILE A 185 33.32 -7.89 4.24
N THR A 186 32.84 -8.89 3.52
CA THR A 186 31.56 -9.55 3.87
C THR A 186 31.84 -10.79 4.69
N VAL A 187 31.20 -10.88 5.87
CA VAL A 187 31.18 -12.04 6.76
C VAL A 187 29.77 -12.58 6.88
N ASP A 188 29.60 -13.77 7.46
CA ASP A 188 28.29 -14.41 7.58
C ASP A 188 27.29 -13.55 8.40
N GLU A 189 27.78 -12.87 9.43
CA GLU A 189 26.99 -12.02 10.31
C GLU A 189 26.70 -10.64 9.75
N GLY A 190 27.44 -10.20 8.70
CA GLY A 190 27.25 -8.87 8.14
C GLY A 190 28.34 -8.38 7.20
N THR A 191 28.53 -7.08 7.19
CA THR A 191 29.59 -6.43 6.41
C THR A 191 30.43 -5.56 7.33
N LEU A 192 31.71 -5.85 7.38
CA LEU A 192 32.74 -5.04 8.00
C LEU A 192 33.35 -4.11 6.97
N GLY A 193 33.89 -2.98 7.39
CA GLY A 193 34.57 -2.07 6.46
C GLY A 193 35.33 -0.98 7.19
N LEU A 194 36.09 -0.18 6.43
CA LEU A 194 36.67 1.06 6.91
C LEU A 194 35.99 2.27 6.26
N THR A 195 35.73 3.30 7.04
CA THR A 195 35.34 4.59 6.48
C THR A 195 36.49 5.19 5.67
N ASP A 196 36.23 6.20 4.85
CA ASP A 196 37.30 7.00 4.16
C ASP A 196 38.30 7.60 5.16
N LYS A 197 37.88 7.76 6.42
CA LYS A 197 38.71 8.21 7.53
C LYS A 197 39.42 7.07 8.27
N GLY A 198 39.29 5.81 7.84
CA GLY A 198 39.92 4.65 8.43
C GLY A 198 39.31 4.13 9.74
N SER A 199 38.09 4.54 10.11
CA SER A 199 37.39 3.97 11.27
C SER A 199 36.64 2.71 10.89
N PRO A 200 36.67 1.64 11.69
CA PRO A 200 35.93 0.42 11.42
C PRO A 200 34.42 0.65 11.43
N THR A 201 33.72 -0.10 10.59
CA THR A 201 32.27 -0.04 10.47
C THR A 201 31.71 -1.45 10.49
N PHE A 202 30.50 -1.57 11.02
CA PHE A 202 29.75 -2.81 10.95
C PHE A 202 28.30 -2.55 10.56
N ALA A 203 27.81 -3.39 9.63
CA ALA A 203 26.43 -3.47 9.21
C ALA A 203 25.96 -4.94 9.29
N PRO A 204 24.99 -5.29 10.15
CA PRO A 204 24.49 -6.66 10.27
C PRO A 204 23.90 -7.19 8.96
N ALA A 205 24.02 -8.49 8.73
CA ALA A 205 23.36 -9.16 7.61
C ALA A 205 21.83 -9.00 7.72
N THR A 206 21.19 -8.46 6.71
CA THR A 206 19.75 -8.15 6.72
C THR A 206 18.87 -9.34 6.33
N GLY A 207 19.44 -10.38 5.68
CA GLY A 207 18.68 -11.50 5.15
C GLY A 207 17.64 -11.06 4.12
N PHE A 208 16.50 -11.77 4.06
CA PHE A 208 15.39 -11.50 3.13
C PHE A 208 14.19 -10.83 3.80
N ARG A 209 14.19 -10.68 5.14
CA ARG A 209 13.08 -10.03 5.83
C ARG A 209 13.21 -8.51 5.76
N MET A 210 12.09 -7.86 5.62
CA MET A 210 12.02 -6.40 5.60
C MET A 210 12.07 -5.82 7.02
N ALA A 211 12.72 -4.67 7.16
CA ALA A 211 12.66 -3.89 8.38
C ALA A 211 11.22 -3.38 8.62
N ARG A 212 10.86 -3.20 9.88
CA ARG A 212 9.54 -2.68 10.30
C ARG A 212 9.20 -1.35 9.64
N LEU A 213 10.20 -0.52 9.35
CA LEU A 213 10.03 0.75 8.67
C LEU A 213 9.40 0.59 7.27
N TYR A 214 9.74 -0.49 6.55
CA TYR A 214 9.21 -0.74 5.20
C TYR A 214 7.95 -1.59 5.21
N LEU A 215 7.94 -2.66 6.02
CA LEU A 215 6.81 -3.57 6.13
C LEU A 215 6.67 -4.06 7.58
N PRO A 216 5.81 -3.44 8.39
CA PRO A 216 5.51 -3.92 9.73
C PRO A 216 4.80 -5.27 9.70
N ALA A 217 5.03 -6.07 10.74
CA ALA A 217 4.40 -7.37 10.88
C ALA A 217 2.86 -7.25 11.03
N PRO A 218 2.07 -8.27 10.59
CA PRO A 218 0.62 -8.22 10.64
C PRO A 218 0.04 -7.94 12.02
N GLU A 219 0.62 -8.52 13.06
CA GLU A 219 0.18 -8.30 14.44
C GLU A 219 0.40 -6.86 14.92
N VAL A 220 1.48 -6.22 14.48
CA VAL A 220 1.76 -4.80 14.79
C VAL A 220 0.72 -3.91 14.12
N VAL A 221 0.39 -4.20 12.86
CA VAL A 221 -0.64 -3.47 12.11
C VAL A 221 -2.02 -3.67 12.76
N PHE A 222 -2.33 -4.90 13.22
CA PHE A 222 -3.59 -5.17 13.91
C PHE A 222 -3.68 -4.46 15.26
N GLN A 223 -2.61 -4.47 16.06
CA GLN A 223 -2.55 -3.70 17.31
C GLN A 223 -2.72 -2.21 17.06
N ARG A 224 -2.07 -1.68 16.01
CA ARG A 224 -2.21 -0.27 15.61
C ARG A 224 -3.64 0.06 15.17
N PHE A 225 -4.31 -0.86 14.45
CA PHE A 225 -5.72 -0.70 14.09
C PHE A 225 -6.61 -0.56 15.33
N ILE A 226 -6.42 -1.40 16.36
CA ILE A 226 -7.16 -1.31 17.63
C ILE A 226 -6.87 0.02 18.33
N TRP A 227 -5.60 0.40 18.39
CA TRP A 227 -5.16 1.65 19.01
C TRP A 227 -5.79 2.88 18.34
N LEU A 228 -5.77 2.94 17.00
CA LEU A 228 -6.38 4.04 16.23
C LEU A 228 -7.90 4.18 16.45
N ASN A 229 -8.59 3.09 16.77
CA ASN A 229 -10.01 3.15 17.09
C ASN A 229 -10.29 3.62 18.53
N LYS A 230 -9.34 3.43 19.46
CA LYS A 230 -9.49 3.82 20.87
C LYS A 230 -8.96 5.23 21.12
N GLU A 231 -7.69 5.44 20.82
CA GLU A 231 -6.95 6.67 21.13
C GLU A 231 -7.01 7.68 19.97
N GLY A 232 -7.14 7.18 18.74
CA GLY A 232 -7.14 8.02 17.54
C GLY A 232 -5.75 8.48 17.11
N TYR A 233 -5.72 9.30 16.06
CA TYR A 233 -4.52 9.94 15.54
C TYR A 233 -4.84 11.37 15.14
N GLN A 234 -4.04 12.34 15.59
CA GLN A 234 -4.27 13.77 15.38
C GLN A 234 -5.65 14.27 15.88
N GLY A 235 -6.11 13.74 17.00
CA GLY A 235 -7.37 14.14 17.63
C GLY A 235 -8.64 13.48 17.06
N TYR A 236 -8.50 12.55 16.11
CA TYR A 236 -9.63 11.83 15.52
C TYR A 236 -9.39 10.32 15.53
N THR A 237 -10.43 9.56 15.80
CA THR A 237 -10.43 8.10 15.70
C THR A 237 -10.42 7.64 14.25
N LEU A 238 -10.03 6.37 14.01
CA LEU A 238 -10.07 5.77 12.68
C LEU A 238 -11.48 5.80 12.07
N LEU A 239 -12.49 5.61 12.90
CA LEU A 239 -13.89 5.66 12.48
C LEU A 239 -14.31 7.08 12.04
N GLU A 240 -13.86 8.12 12.74
CA GLU A 240 -14.11 9.50 12.35
C GLU A 240 -13.42 9.85 11.04
N HIS A 241 -12.13 9.50 10.87
CA HIS A 241 -11.43 9.66 9.59
C HIS A 241 -12.20 8.98 8.45
N THR A 242 -12.65 7.75 8.66
CA THR A 242 -13.44 6.98 7.69
C THR A 242 -14.77 7.67 7.36
N ARG A 243 -15.51 8.10 8.38
CA ARG A 243 -16.81 8.77 8.21
C ARG A 243 -16.69 10.05 7.38
N TYR A 244 -15.71 10.89 7.67
CA TYR A 244 -15.50 12.13 6.91
C TYR A 244 -15.14 11.85 5.44
N SER A 245 -14.24 10.89 5.17
CA SER A 245 -13.92 10.50 3.80
C SER A 245 -15.14 9.97 3.05
N LEU A 246 -15.92 9.10 3.69
CA LEU A 246 -17.13 8.51 3.09
C LEU A 246 -18.22 9.54 2.84
N GLN A 247 -18.44 10.48 3.77
CA GLN A 247 -19.40 11.57 3.59
C GLN A 247 -19.07 12.45 2.38
N ARG A 248 -17.78 12.81 2.20
CA ARG A 248 -17.33 13.59 1.04
C ARG A 248 -17.60 12.85 -0.27
N VAL A 249 -17.26 11.57 -0.34
CA VAL A 249 -17.49 10.74 -1.54
C VAL A 249 -18.96 10.63 -1.86
N LEU A 250 -19.80 10.33 -0.87
CA LEU A 250 -21.23 10.20 -1.08
C LEU A 250 -21.87 11.53 -1.55
N LEU A 251 -21.52 12.64 -0.92
CA LEU A 251 -22.03 13.96 -1.32
C LEU A 251 -21.59 14.35 -2.74
N GLY A 252 -20.28 14.21 -3.03
CA GLY A 252 -19.76 14.52 -4.37
C GLY A 252 -20.39 13.65 -5.45
N PHE A 253 -20.46 12.34 -5.21
CA PHE A 253 -21.09 11.40 -6.14
C PHE A 253 -22.57 11.68 -6.36
N LEU A 254 -23.34 11.88 -5.29
CA LEU A 254 -24.77 12.15 -5.39
C LEU A 254 -25.06 13.44 -6.15
N LEU A 255 -24.31 14.50 -5.90
CA LEU A 255 -24.43 15.76 -6.66
C LEU A 255 -24.05 15.55 -8.13
N GLY A 256 -22.98 14.82 -8.42
CA GLY A 256 -22.57 14.47 -9.77
C GLY A 256 -23.62 13.64 -10.52
N ALA A 257 -24.22 12.67 -9.86
CA ALA A 257 -25.30 11.87 -10.43
C ALA A 257 -26.58 12.68 -10.63
N LEU A 258 -26.96 13.49 -9.64
CA LEU A 258 -28.19 14.33 -9.70
C LEU A 258 -28.18 15.31 -10.87
N ILE A 259 -27.03 15.88 -11.21
CA ILE A 259 -26.87 16.81 -12.32
C ILE A 259 -26.48 16.08 -13.60
N GLY A 260 -25.59 15.09 -13.53
CA GLY A 260 -25.08 14.38 -14.69
C GLY A 260 -26.12 13.53 -15.40
N VAL A 261 -26.97 12.83 -14.65
CA VAL A 261 -28.00 11.97 -15.27
C VAL A 261 -29.00 12.80 -16.10
N PRO A 262 -29.63 13.89 -15.61
CA PRO A 262 -30.51 14.72 -16.43
C PRO A 262 -29.82 15.28 -17.67
N ILE A 263 -28.58 15.78 -17.57
CA ILE A 263 -27.82 16.27 -18.72
C ILE A 263 -27.58 15.14 -19.73
N GLY A 264 -27.18 13.96 -19.28
CA GLY A 264 -26.99 12.78 -20.13
C GLY A 264 -28.26 12.35 -20.85
N TYR A 265 -29.43 12.38 -20.16
CA TYR A 265 -30.74 12.16 -20.79
C TYR A 265 -31.05 13.22 -21.85
N ALA A 266 -30.84 14.50 -21.55
CA ALA A 266 -31.06 15.59 -22.52
C ALA A 266 -30.18 15.38 -23.77
N MET A 267 -28.94 15.01 -23.62
CA MET A 267 -28.02 14.71 -24.73
C MET A 267 -28.42 13.45 -25.53
N GLY A 268 -28.99 12.45 -24.87
CA GLY A 268 -29.47 11.23 -25.53
C GLY A 268 -30.75 11.43 -26.32
N LEU A 269 -31.61 12.36 -25.88
CA LEU A 269 -32.95 12.59 -26.43
C LEU A 269 -33.03 13.75 -27.44
N THR A 270 -32.14 14.73 -27.39
CA THR A 270 -32.20 15.93 -28.21
C THR A 270 -30.90 16.26 -28.89
N GLY A 271 -30.93 16.49 -30.20
CA GLY A 271 -29.73 16.84 -30.98
C GLY A 271 -29.10 18.18 -30.56
N TRP A 272 -29.92 19.13 -30.08
CA TRP A 272 -29.42 20.42 -29.61
C TRP A 272 -28.61 20.29 -28.33
N ALA A 273 -29.11 19.58 -27.31
CA ALA A 273 -28.39 19.37 -26.09
C ALA A 273 -27.13 18.55 -26.35
N ARG A 274 -27.19 17.56 -27.25
CA ARG A 274 -26.02 16.80 -27.66
C ARG A 274 -24.97 17.70 -28.29
N GLY A 275 -25.32 18.52 -29.25
CA GLY A 275 -24.40 19.45 -29.92
C GLY A 275 -23.76 20.46 -28.96
N TRP A 276 -24.51 20.88 -27.93
CA TRP A 276 -24.03 21.84 -26.94
C TRP A 276 -23.08 21.21 -25.91
N PHE A 277 -23.47 20.09 -25.31
CA PHE A 277 -22.72 19.50 -24.21
C PHE A 277 -21.61 18.53 -24.65
N ASP A 278 -21.72 17.86 -25.81
CA ASP A 278 -20.76 16.84 -26.26
C ASP A 278 -19.33 17.37 -26.34
N PRO A 279 -19.04 18.55 -26.94
CA PRO A 279 -17.68 19.07 -26.98
C PRO A 279 -17.11 19.35 -25.59
N ILE A 280 -17.95 19.81 -24.66
CA ILE A 280 -17.52 20.09 -23.27
C ILE A 280 -17.18 18.79 -22.54
N VAL A 281 -18.04 17.80 -22.66
CA VAL A 281 -17.85 16.49 -22.01
C VAL A 281 -16.61 15.78 -22.56
N GLU A 282 -16.44 15.75 -23.88
CA GLU A 282 -15.30 15.12 -24.54
C GLU A 282 -13.97 15.82 -24.19
N PHE A 283 -13.98 17.14 -24.02
CA PHE A 283 -12.82 17.91 -23.57
C PHE A 283 -12.50 17.67 -22.09
N MET A 284 -13.49 17.65 -21.21
CA MET A 284 -13.30 17.54 -19.76
C MET A 284 -13.02 16.10 -19.30
N ARG A 285 -13.52 15.11 -20.01
CA ARG A 285 -13.38 13.68 -19.68
C ARG A 285 -11.95 13.21 -19.45
N PRO A 286 -10.97 13.51 -20.32
CA PRO A 286 -9.58 13.06 -20.15
C PRO A 286 -8.83 13.83 -19.06
N ILE A 287 -9.37 14.92 -18.53
CA ILE A 287 -8.70 15.71 -17.48
C ILE A 287 -8.81 14.97 -16.16
N PRO A 288 -7.67 14.52 -15.58
CA PRO A 288 -7.72 13.89 -14.27
C PRO A 288 -8.28 14.85 -13.22
N PRO A 289 -9.24 14.44 -12.37
CA PRO A 289 -9.76 15.32 -11.32
C PRO A 289 -8.67 15.91 -10.42
N LEU A 290 -7.59 15.17 -10.20
CA LEU A 290 -6.42 15.62 -9.42
C LEU A 290 -5.75 16.88 -10.00
N ALA A 291 -5.73 17.03 -11.31
CA ALA A 291 -5.15 18.22 -11.96
C ALA A 291 -5.94 19.50 -11.65
N LEU A 292 -7.21 19.37 -11.26
CA LEU A 292 -8.08 20.51 -10.91
C LEU A 292 -7.88 21.00 -9.47
N ILE A 293 -7.16 20.26 -8.62
CA ILE A 293 -6.97 20.60 -7.21
C ILE A 293 -6.46 22.04 -7.00
N PRO A 294 -5.40 22.50 -7.67
CA PRO A 294 -4.90 23.88 -7.47
C PRO A 294 -5.95 24.94 -7.80
N LEU A 295 -6.71 24.72 -8.89
CA LEU A 295 -7.75 25.64 -9.34
C LEU A 295 -8.92 25.69 -8.34
N ILE A 296 -9.33 24.54 -7.85
CA ILE A 296 -10.38 24.41 -6.84
C ILE A 296 -9.99 25.11 -5.53
N ILE A 297 -8.73 24.99 -5.12
CA ILE A 297 -8.23 25.70 -3.93
C ILE A 297 -8.31 27.20 -4.12
N ILE A 298 -7.96 27.71 -5.31
CA ILE A 298 -8.04 29.14 -5.61
C ILE A 298 -9.50 29.64 -5.60
N TRP A 299 -10.45 28.85 -6.13
CA TRP A 299 -11.84 29.26 -6.24
C TRP A 299 -12.64 29.08 -4.95
N PHE A 300 -12.43 27.98 -4.23
CA PHE A 300 -13.24 27.59 -3.07
C PHE A 300 -12.48 27.59 -1.76
N GLY A 301 -11.16 27.87 -1.79
CA GLY A 301 -10.30 27.84 -0.61
C GLY A 301 -9.99 26.43 -0.10
N ILE A 302 -9.24 26.40 1.02
CA ILE A 302 -8.89 25.16 1.73
C ILE A 302 -10.06 24.80 2.65
N GLY A 303 -11.04 24.02 2.15
CA GLY A 303 -12.23 23.70 2.92
C GLY A 303 -12.94 22.42 2.44
N GLU A 304 -14.05 22.10 3.07
CA GLU A 304 -14.87 20.93 2.69
C GLU A 304 -15.54 21.12 1.32
N THR A 305 -15.95 22.36 1.00
CA THR A 305 -16.60 22.69 -0.27
C THR A 305 -15.73 22.33 -1.47
N GLY A 306 -14.46 22.70 -1.45
CA GLY A 306 -13.54 22.40 -2.56
C GLY A 306 -13.38 20.89 -2.78
N LYS A 307 -13.31 20.10 -1.72
CA LYS A 307 -13.21 18.61 -1.82
C LYS A 307 -14.48 18.01 -2.42
N ILE A 308 -15.65 18.46 -1.98
CA ILE A 308 -16.94 18.00 -2.50
C ILE A 308 -17.10 18.39 -3.98
N VAL A 309 -16.72 19.62 -4.37
CA VAL A 309 -16.74 20.07 -5.77
C VAL A 309 -15.78 19.23 -6.64
N LEU A 310 -14.60 18.88 -6.14
CA LEU A 310 -13.68 18.00 -6.86
C LEU A 310 -14.30 16.62 -7.14
N LEU A 311 -14.93 16.04 -6.13
CA LEU A 311 -15.58 14.73 -6.24
C LEU A 311 -16.84 14.80 -7.09
N PHE A 312 -17.58 15.90 -7.02
CA PHE A 312 -18.70 16.20 -7.90
C PHE A 312 -18.26 16.20 -9.37
N LEU A 313 -17.20 16.93 -9.71
CA LEU A 313 -16.67 16.96 -11.08
C LEU A 313 -16.16 15.58 -11.53
N ALA A 314 -15.53 14.81 -10.63
CA ALA A 314 -15.09 13.46 -10.92
C ALA A 314 -16.26 12.52 -11.28
N ALA A 315 -17.40 12.64 -10.61
CA ALA A 315 -18.61 11.86 -10.90
C ALA A 315 -19.40 12.38 -12.10
N LEU A 316 -19.48 13.70 -12.26
CA LEU A 316 -20.35 14.38 -13.22
C LEU A 316 -20.18 13.86 -14.65
N TRP A 317 -18.95 13.88 -15.16
CA TRP A 317 -18.66 13.51 -16.54
C TRP A 317 -18.97 12.04 -16.81
N ILE A 318 -18.66 11.18 -15.87
CA ILE A 318 -18.92 9.73 -15.97
C ILE A 318 -20.44 9.49 -16.00
N MET A 319 -21.20 10.16 -15.14
CA MET A 319 -22.64 10.01 -15.06
C MET A 319 -23.37 10.57 -16.29
N ILE A 320 -22.87 11.68 -16.86
CA ILE A 320 -23.40 12.21 -18.13
C ILE A 320 -23.25 11.17 -19.24
N ILE A 321 -22.05 10.61 -19.39
CA ILE A 321 -21.74 9.63 -20.44
C ILE A 321 -22.57 8.35 -20.26
N ALA A 322 -22.65 7.85 -19.02
CA ALA A 322 -23.42 6.65 -18.71
C ALA A 322 -24.92 6.83 -19.03
N ALA A 323 -25.49 7.96 -18.63
CA ALA A 323 -26.89 8.26 -18.91
C ALA A 323 -27.14 8.45 -20.41
N ARG A 324 -26.25 9.17 -21.13
CA ARG A 324 -26.34 9.30 -22.59
C ARG A 324 -26.27 7.93 -23.29
N SER A 325 -25.31 7.09 -22.90
CA SER A 325 -25.14 5.74 -23.44
C SER A 325 -26.37 4.88 -23.19
N GLY A 326 -26.89 4.89 -21.96
CA GLY A 326 -28.08 4.13 -21.60
C GLY A 326 -29.32 4.53 -22.41
N VAL A 327 -29.53 5.84 -22.66
CA VAL A 327 -30.62 6.32 -23.52
C VAL A 327 -30.42 5.87 -24.97
N SER A 328 -29.21 6.03 -25.51
CA SER A 328 -28.88 5.66 -26.89
C SER A 328 -28.92 4.14 -27.12
N GLY A 329 -28.72 3.34 -26.07
CA GLY A 329 -28.75 1.87 -26.10
C GLY A 329 -30.15 1.26 -26.12
N VAL A 330 -31.22 2.07 -25.90
CA VAL A 330 -32.61 1.58 -25.94
C VAL A 330 -32.99 1.18 -27.35
N ALA A 331 -33.43 -0.07 -27.54
CA ALA A 331 -33.85 -0.57 -28.83
C ALA A 331 -35.04 0.24 -29.38
N ILE A 332 -34.85 0.81 -30.57
CA ILE A 332 -35.86 1.69 -31.21
C ILE A 332 -37.20 0.95 -31.44
N SER A 333 -37.18 -0.38 -31.62
CA SER A 333 -38.38 -1.21 -31.75
C SER A 333 -39.29 -1.13 -30.52
N LYS A 334 -38.71 -1.06 -29.31
CA LYS A 334 -39.49 -0.88 -28.06
C LYS A 334 -40.16 0.49 -28.01
N VAL A 335 -39.50 1.53 -28.50
CA VAL A 335 -40.01 2.88 -28.57
C VAL A 335 -41.17 2.94 -29.59
N HIS A 336 -40.98 2.34 -30.78
CA HIS A 336 -42.03 2.28 -31.82
C HIS A 336 -43.25 1.48 -31.36
N ALA A 337 -43.04 0.34 -30.68
CA ALA A 337 -44.15 -0.43 -30.14
C ALA A 337 -45.00 0.37 -29.14
N ALA A 338 -44.35 1.09 -28.21
CA ALA A 338 -45.05 1.95 -27.27
C ALA A 338 -45.79 3.10 -27.97
N TYR A 339 -45.19 3.70 -29.00
CA TYR A 339 -45.79 4.75 -29.78
C TYR A 339 -47.04 4.26 -30.55
N SER A 340 -46.93 3.07 -31.17
CA SER A 340 -48.06 2.43 -31.88
C SER A 340 -49.24 2.10 -30.97
N LEU A 341 -49.01 1.90 -29.69
CA LEU A 341 -50.03 1.72 -28.65
C LEU A 341 -50.61 3.04 -28.13
N GLY A 342 -50.23 4.17 -28.72
CA GLY A 342 -50.73 5.50 -28.33
C GLY A 342 -50.05 6.13 -27.10
N ALA A 343 -48.88 5.63 -26.70
CA ALA A 343 -48.16 6.20 -25.56
C ALA A 343 -47.65 7.63 -25.85
N SER A 344 -47.88 8.54 -24.92
CA SER A 344 -47.36 9.91 -24.99
C SER A 344 -45.82 9.91 -24.83
N LYS A 345 -45.15 11.00 -25.26
CA LYS A 345 -43.69 11.17 -25.12
C LYS A 345 -43.21 10.98 -23.67
N TRP A 346 -43.97 11.45 -22.68
CA TRP A 346 -43.67 11.29 -21.26
C TRP A 346 -43.82 9.84 -20.81
N GLN A 347 -44.82 9.13 -21.30
CA GLN A 347 -44.99 7.70 -21.01
C GLN A 347 -43.88 6.87 -21.64
N ILE A 348 -43.45 7.17 -22.85
CA ILE A 348 -42.31 6.53 -23.50
C ILE A 348 -41.04 6.78 -22.71
N LEU A 349 -40.78 8.04 -22.30
CA LEU A 349 -39.62 8.35 -21.45
C LEU A 349 -39.65 7.57 -20.15
N SER A 350 -40.71 7.70 -19.36
CA SER A 350 -40.77 7.19 -17.98
C SER A 350 -40.91 5.66 -17.89
N LYS A 351 -41.65 5.04 -18.84
CA LYS A 351 -41.97 3.60 -18.79
C LYS A 351 -41.15 2.74 -19.74
N VAL A 352 -40.48 3.32 -20.74
CA VAL A 352 -39.67 2.58 -21.71
C VAL A 352 -38.21 2.98 -21.61
N ILE A 353 -37.87 4.27 -21.80
CA ILE A 353 -36.47 4.69 -21.89
C ILE A 353 -35.81 4.61 -20.54
N VAL A 354 -36.37 5.19 -19.48
CA VAL A 354 -35.76 5.20 -18.13
C VAL A 354 -35.49 3.79 -17.62
N PRO A 355 -36.47 2.85 -17.59
CA PRO A 355 -36.20 1.50 -17.08
C PRO A 355 -35.16 0.72 -17.90
N ASN A 356 -35.13 0.90 -19.24
CA ASN A 356 -34.17 0.22 -20.10
C ASN A 356 -32.76 0.81 -20.02
N SER A 357 -32.60 2.09 -19.65
CA SER A 357 -31.30 2.77 -19.50
C SER A 357 -30.66 2.58 -18.11
N LEU A 358 -31.43 2.19 -17.09
CA LEU A 358 -30.95 2.02 -15.72
C LEU A 358 -29.72 1.09 -15.60
N PRO A 359 -29.66 -0.08 -16.28
CA PRO A 359 -28.48 -0.95 -16.20
C PRO A 359 -27.17 -0.26 -16.57
N ASP A 360 -27.18 0.56 -17.64
CA ASP A 360 -26.01 1.30 -18.11
C ASP A 360 -25.66 2.44 -17.14
N ILE A 361 -26.68 3.14 -16.62
CA ILE A 361 -26.50 4.20 -15.61
C ILE A 361 -25.87 3.62 -14.34
N PHE A 362 -26.34 2.46 -13.86
CA PHE A 362 -25.75 1.81 -12.67
C PHE A 362 -24.34 1.30 -12.92
N THR A 363 -24.05 0.84 -14.14
CA THR A 363 -22.67 0.48 -14.52
C THR A 363 -21.76 1.72 -14.47
N GLY A 364 -22.22 2.85 -15.01
CA GLY A 364 -21.51 4.13 -14.89
C GLY A 364 -21.41 4.65 -13.45
N ALA A 365 -22.46 4.51 -12.65
CA ALA A 365 -22.49 4.91 -11.25
C ALA A 365 -21.44 4.16 -10.42
N ARG A 366 -21.25 2.87 -10.69
CA ARG A 366 -20.21 2.04 -10.05
C ARG A 366 -18.82 2.54 -10.41
N VAL A 367 -18.57 2.84 -11.69
CA VAL A 367 -17.30 3.43 -12.13
C VAL A 367 -17.08 4.80 -11.48
N ALA A 368 -18.09 5.67 -11.49
CA ALA A 368 -18.02 7.00 -10.90
C ALA A 368 -17.73 6.96 -9.40
N MET A 369 -18.38 6.05 -8.67
CA MET A 369 -18.14 5.85 -7.23
C MET A 369 -16.71 5.39 -6.96
N GLY A 370 -16.18 4.45 -7.77
CA GLY A 370 -14.79 4.00 -7.66
C GLY A 370 -13.78 5.13 -7.93
N VAL A 371 -14.04 5.97 -8.94
CA VAL A 371 -13.20 7.15 -9.24
C VAL A 371 -13.28 8.17 -8.11
N CYS A 372 -14.45 8.45 -7.56
CA CYS A 372 -14.61 9.34 -6.41
C CYS A 372 -13.85 8.81 -5.19
N TRP A 373 -13.93 7.50 -4.92
CA TRP A 373 -13.21 6.88 -3.80
C TRP A 373 -11.69 6.99 -3.96
N GLY A 374 -11.15 6.76 -5.14
CA GLY A 374 -9.73 6.98 -5.41
C GLY A 374 -9.31 8.45 -5.33
N THR A 375 -10.17 9.35 -5.79
CA THR A 375 -9.90 10.80 -5.82
C THR A 375 -9.97 11.44 -4.44
N VAL A 376 -10.84 10.97 -3.52
CA VAL A 376 -10.97 11.56 -2.17
C VAL A 376 -9.66 11.50 -1.39
N VAL A 377 -8.94 10.39 -1.48
CA VAL A 377 -7.64 10.24 -0.81
C VAL A 377 -6.71 11.38 -1.21
N ALA A 378 -6.59 11.65 -2.50
CA ALA A 378 -5.74 12.72 -2.99
C ALA A 378 -6.26 14.13 -2.66
N ALA A 379 -7.58 14.35 -2.68
CA ALA A 379 -8.17 15.61 -2.24
C ALA A 379 -7.87 15.90 -0.77
N GLU A 380 -7.85 14.86 0.06
CA GLU A 380 -7.53 14.96 1.49
C GLU A 380 -6.04 15.23 1.77
N LEU A 381 -5.13 14.81 0.87
CA LEU A 381 -3.70 15.10 0.98
C LEU A 381 -3.41 16.60 1.03
N VAL A 382 -4.12 17.36 0.22
CA VAL A 382 -3.79 18.77 -0.03
C VAL A 382 -4.49 19.71 0.95
N ALA A 383 -5.72 19.39 1.36
CA ALA A 383 -6.58 20.39 1.98
C ALA A 383 -7.46 19.89 3.14
N ALA A 384 -7.15 18.74 3.76
CA ALA A 384 -7.99 18.21 4.84
C ALA A 384 -7.35 18.35 6.22
N ASN A 385 -8.18 18.56 7.26
CA ASN A 385 -7.79 18.40 8.67
C ASN A 385 -8.06 16.98 9.16
N VAL A 386 -9.05 16.29 8.56
CA VAL A 386 -9.50 14.95 8.93
C VAL A 386 -9.83 14.15 7.66
N GLY A 387 -9.61 12.85 7.69
CA GLY A 387 -9.85 11.92 6.58
C GLY A 387 -8.76 10.85 6.50
N LEU A 388 -9.05 9.72 5.82
CA LEU A 388 -8.12 8.60 5.69
C LEU A 388 -6.85 8.99 4.91
N GLY A 389 -7.00 9.77 3.84
CA GLY A 389 -5.87 10.28 3.06
C GLY A 389 -4.99 11.20 3.88
N LYS A 390 -5.60 12.11 4.66
CA LYS A 390 -4.86 13.00 5.58
C LYS A 390 -4.09 12.21 6.62
N MET A 391 -4.72 11.21 7.23
CA MET A 391 -4.08 10.34 8.22
C MET A 391 -2.83 9.67 7.63
N ILE A 392 -2.95 9.06 6.44
CA ILE A 392 -1.84 8.37 5.77
C ILE A 392 -0.68 9.32 5.48
N VAL A 393 -0.96 10.50 4.90
CA VAL A 393 0.11 11.44 4.53
C VAL A 393 0.80 12.02 5.76
N THR A 394 0.06 12.32 6.80
CA THR A 394 0.70 12.81 8.01
C THR A 394 1.56 11.71 8.65
N ALA A 395 1.04 10.48 8.72
CA ALA A 395 1.82 9.34 9.19
C ALA A 395 3.10 9.10 8.34
N SER A 396 3.03 9.32 7.02
CA SER A 396 4.20 9.16 6.15
C SER A 396 5.32 10.16 6.43
N LYS A 397 4.98 11.39 6.80
CA LYS A 397 5.96 12.42 7.19
C LYS A 397 6.75 12.04 8.44
N PHE A 398 6.16 11.25 9.32
CA PHE A 398 6.77 10.74 10.55
C PHE A 398 7.23 9.29 10.44
N GLN A 399 7.20 8.70 9.22
CA GLN A 399 7.60 7.31 8.95
C GLN A 399 6.83 6.27 9.79
N LEU A 400 5.60 6.57 10.18
CA LEU A 400 4.72 5.65 10.93
C LEU A 400 4.05 4.66 9.97
N THR A 401 4.82 3.72 9.45
CA THR A 401 4.40 2.78 8.39
C THR A 401 3.25 1.88 8.83
N ASP A 402 3.15 1.56 10.12
CA ASP A 402 2.04 0.81 10.69
C ASP A 402 0.69 1.54 10.52
N ILE A 403 0.63 2.85 10.74
CA ILE A 403 -0.56 3.68 10.49
C ILE A 403 -0.86 3.76 8.99
N ILE A 404 0.17 3.92 8.16
CA ILE A 404 0.01 3.97 6.69
C ILE A 404 -0.66 2.69 6.20
N ILE A 405 -0.16 1.52 6.62
CA ILE A 405 -0.69 0.22 6.19
C ILE A 405 -2.11 0.01 6.71
N VAL A 406 -2.40 0.38 7.96
CA VAL A 406 -3.79 0.37 8.47
C VAL A 406 -4.69 1.21 7.56
N GLY A 407 -4.28 2.43 7.23
CA GLY A 407 -5.04 3.32 6.34
C GLY A 407 -5.28 2.70 4.95
N ILE A 408 -4.25 2.12 4.34
CA ILE A 408 -4.35 1.44 3.03
C ILE A 408 -5.33 0.26 3.09
N ILE A 409 -5.23 -0.58 4.13
CA ILE A 409 -6.15 -1.72 4.32
C ILE A 409 -7.59 -1.24 4.48
N VAL A 410 -7.81 -0.23 5.30
CA VAL A 410 -9.15 0.34 5.54
C VAL A 410 -9.72 0.93 4.23
N ILE A 411 -8.92 1.68 3.47
CA ILE A 411 -9.34 2.20 2.15
C ILE A 411 -9.72 1.05 1.22
N GLY A 412 -8.92 -0.01 1.16
CA GLY A 412 -9.20 -1.19 0.33
C GLY A 412 -10.48 -1.91 0.74
N VAL A 413 -10.69 -2.13 2.04
CA VAL A 413 -11.90 -2.78 2.59
C VAL A 413 -13.15 -1.95 2.29
N ILE A 414 -13.09 -0.64 2.48
CA ILE A 414 -14.24 0.25 2.23
C ILE A 414 -14.51 0.33 0.72
N GLY A 415 -13.48 0.44 -0.12
CA GLY A 415 -13.65 0.42 -1.58
C GLY A 415 -14.32 -0.87 -2.06
N PHE A 416 -13.90 -2.03 -1.51
CA PHE A 416 -14.56 -3.30 -1.77
C PHE A 416 -16.00 -3.34 -1.25
N ALA A 417 -16.28 -2.82 -0.06
CA ALA A 417 -17.62 -2.74 0.50
C ALA A 417 -18.54 -1.84 -0.35
N ILE A 418 -18.04 -0.72 -0.85
CA ILE A 418 -18.75 0.15 -1.78
C ILE A 418 -19.12 -0.62 -3.07
N GLU A 419 -18.16 -1.35 -3.66
CA GLU A 419 -18.40 -2.14 -4.88
C GLU A 419 -19.46 -3.22 -4.66
N VAL A 420 -19.40 -3.95 -3.54
CA VAL A 420 -20.40 -4.96 -3.16
C VAL A 420 -21.76 -4.30 -2.91
N GLY A 421 -21.77 -3.18 -2.20
CA GLY A 421 -22.99 -2.40 -1.93
C GLY A 421 -23.65 -1.89 -3.19
N MET A 422 -22.86 -1.36 -4.14
CA MET A 422 -23.37 -0.89 -5.44
C MET A 422 -23.96 -2.03 -6.28
N ARG A 423 -23.33 -3.22 -6.27
CA ARG A 423 -23.90 -4.41 -6.93
C ARG A 423 -25.20 -4.87 -6.29
N ALA A 424 -25.26 -4.87 -4.97
CA ALA A 424 -26.46 -5.24 -4.23
C ALA A 424 -27.61 -4.28 -4.54
N LEU A 425 -27.32 -2.97 -4.55
CA LEU A 425 -28.28 -1.92 -4.90
C LEU A 425 -28.77 -2.04 -6.36
N GLU A 426 -27.85 -2.32 -7.28
CA GLU A 426 -28.19 -2.58 -8.70
C GLU A 426 -29.14 -3.77 -8.82
N ASN A 427 -28.83 -4.91 -8.21
CA ASN A 427 -29.65 -6.11 -8.26
C ASN A 427 -31.04 -5.91 -7.64
N TRP A 428 -31.12 -5.08 -6.60
CA TRP A 428 -32.40 -4.74 -5.96
C TRP A 428 -33.26 -3.78 -6.80
N LEU A 429 -32.65 -2.77 -7.41
CA LEU A 429 -33.35 -1.77 -8.21
C LEU A 429 -33.66 -2.22 -9.65
N ILE A 430 -32.86 -3.16 -10.19
CA ILE A 430 -32.94 -3.59 -11.57
C ILE A 430 -33.05 -5.13 -11.66
N PRO A 431 -34.13 -5.75 -11.13
CA PRO A 431 -34.27 -7.20 -11.08
C PRO A 431 -34.46 -7.86 -12.46
N TRP A 432 -34.67 -7.06 -13.50
CA TRP A 432 -34.84 -7.52 -14.90
C TRP A 432 -33.54 -7.56 -15.70
N LYS A 433 -32.43 -7.10 -15.18
CA LYS A 433 -31.11 -7.17 -15.85
C LYS A 433 -30.74 -8.62 -16.12
N GLY A 434 -30.42 -8.93 -17.39
CA GLY A 434 -30.01 -10.29 -17.82
C GLY A 434 -31.16 -11.31 -17.95
N LYS A 435 -32.42 -10.88 -17.91
CA LYS A 435 -33.60 -11.74 -18.13
C LYS A 435 -34.27 -11.53 -19.49
N VAL A 436 -33.65 -10.74 -20.38
CA VAL A 436 -34.14 -10.45 -21.73
C VAL A 436 -33.26 -11.15 -22.75
#